data_ef83960d24aa8f1cc9e5a908274e743c
#
_entry.id   ef83960d24aa8f1cc9e5a908274e743c
#
_cell.length_a   1.000
_cell.length_b   1.000
_cell.length_c   1.000
_cell.angle_alpha   90.00
_cell.angle_beta   90.00
_cell.angle_gamma   90.00
#
_symmetry.space_group_name_H-M   'P 1'
#
loop_
_entity.id
_entity.type
_entity.pdbx_description
1 polymer ?
#
loop_
_entity_poly.entity_id
_entity_poly.type
_entity_poly.pdbx_seq_one_letter_code
_entity_poly.pdbx_strand_id
1 'polypeptide(L)'
;MIRRFRLAAVLIATTAVALPGCDRPPEEDTAARPPAPAQNADRPLELTTDSGAPLESRRGEWRDALRALLAAPDADTLATADRRWRDLYDAFNRHYLSLAAQACAGDRQAPLQRLDAWPLYPAYVDALPAWPDSGIVNDPALELSAASLRRQQGATADGEVALGFQPIRLLIAGAEGAPRQAKDLRAEGDEPAAALRERRRTYLKLAADQLQADLNALHRDDGLSLTSLRCALETLDDRLAALQTHRQATAPEEGLYIPSVSVEILESTQPAAALAQLSADANGDARAALESGYPGFEAALDQAVEAESWAPIGEWLHAHGD
;
A
#
# COMPACT_ATOMS: atom_id res chain seq x y z
N MET A 1 -29.96 40.96 12.40
CA MET A 1 -29.52 41.53 13.68
C MET A 1 -28.01 41.57 13.65
N ILE A 2 -27.48 42.78 13.51
CA ILE A 2 -26.08 43.10 13.31
C ILE A 2 -25.49 43.47 14.69
N ARG A 3 -24.47 42.79 15.17
CA ARG A 3 -23.68 43.25 16.33
C ARG A 3 -22.25 43.57 15.91
N ARG A 4 -22.00 44.87 15.88
CA ARG A 4 -20.66 45.49 15.76
C ARG A 4 -19.93 45.36 17.09
N PHE A 5 -18.67 44.92 17.09
CA PHE A 5 -17.75 45.09 18.21
C PHE A 5 -16.63 46.04 17.80
N ARG A 6 -16.39 47.01 18.71
CA ARG A 6 -15.50 48.18 18.59
C ARG A 6 -14.07 47.77 18.94
N LEU A 7 -13.12 48.26 18.19
CA LEU A 7 -11.69 48.30 18.53
C LEU A 7 -11.49 49.31 19.70
N ALA A 8 -10.69 48.91 20.68
CA ALA A 8 -10.05 49.81 21.64
C ALA A 8 -8.53 49.71 21.47
N ALA A 9 -7.92 50.80 21.05
CA ALA A 9 -6.47 50.96 20.97
C ALA A 9 -5.96 51.42 22.34
N VAL A 10 -4.95 50.72 22.89
CA VAL A 10 -4.21 51.17 24.09
C VAL A 10 -2.81 51.55 23.65
N LEU A 11 -2.50 52.84 23.77
CA LEU A 11 -1.15 53.38 23.68
C LEU A 11 -0.43 53.19 25.03
N ILE A 12 0.74 52.54 24.99
CA ILE A 12 1.67 52.53 26.14
C ILE A 12 2.92 53.29 25.74
N ALA A 13 3.16 54.38 26.48
CA ALA A 13 4.34 55.23 26.38
C ALA A 13 5.54 54.58 27.11
N THR A 14 6.67 54.45 26.42
CA THR A 14 7.94 53.97 26.99
C THR A 14 8.77 55.19 27.47
N THR A 15 9.03 55.25 28.73
CA THR A 15 10.05 56.15 29.35
C THR A 15 11.37 55.41 29.46
N ALA A 16 12.40 55.93 28.82
CA ALA A 16 13.78 55.47 28.94
C ALA A 16 14.42 56.06 30.20
N VAL A 17 14.97 55.22 31.08
CA VAL A 17 15.85 55.62 32.18
C VAL A 17 17.26 55.10 31.88
N ALA A 18 18.20 56.03 31.73
CA ALA A 18 19.62 55.71 31.59
C ALA A 18 20.27 55.64 32.99
N LEU A 19 21.03 54.58 33.27
CA LEU A 19 21.93 54.47 34.41
C LEU A 19 23.36 54.11 33.94
N PRO A 20 24.39 54.67 34.61
CA PRO A 20 25.77 54.56 34.11
C PRO A 20 26.45 53.24 34.49
N GLY A 21 27.46 52.92 33.73
CA GLY A 21 28.18 51.68 33.74
C GLY A 21 29.05 51.36 34.95
N CYS A 22 29.35 50.08 35.08
CA CYS A 22 30.53 49.58 35.80
C CYS A 22 31.21 48.56 34.89
N ASP A 23 32.44 48.89 34.53
CA ASP A 23 33.37 47.99 33.82
C ASP A 23 33.67 46.74 34.65
N ARG A 24 33.45 45.58 34.09
CA ARG A 24 33.99 44.31 34.56
C ARG A 24 34.59 43.58 33.38
N PRO A 25 35.85 43.09 33.48
CA PRO A 25 36.46 42.34 32.37
C PRO A 25 35.73 41.00 32.13
N PRO A 26 35.71 40.50 30.89
CA PRO A 26 35.04 39.27 30.57
C PRO A 26 35.78 38.07 31.14
N GLU A 27 35.16 37.35 32.05
CA GLU A 27 35.50 35.95 32.33
C GLU A 27 35.11 35.13 31.09
N GLU A 28 36.10 34.45 30.51
CA GLU A 28 35.91 33.45 29.47
C GLU A 28 35.12 32.26 30.06
N ASP A 29 33.81 32.31 29.94
CA ASP A 29 32.92 31.20 30.21
C ASP A 29 32.96 30.28 28.98
N THR A 30 33.76 29.21 29.05
CA THR A 30 33.79 28.13 28.11
C THR A 30 32.53 27.27 28.27
N ALA A 31 31.37 27.90 28.14
CA ALA A 31 30.13 27.17 27.97
C ALA A 31 30.18 26.45 26.60
N ALA A 32 30.24 25.14 26.64
CA ALA A 32 30.19 24.30 25.46
C ALA A 32 29.00 24.73 24.60
N ARG A 33 29.29 25.25 23.41
CA ARG A 33 28.32 25.60 22.39
C ARG A 33 27.45 24.35 22.15
N PRO A 34 26.12 24.45 22.26
CA PRO A 34 25.26 23.33 21.92
C PRO A 34 25.67 22.82 20.52
N PRO A 35 25.74 21.51 20.28
CA PRO A 35 26.02 21.02 18.94
C PRO A 35 25.03 21.69 17.96
N ALA A 36 25.59 22.21 16.86
CA ALA A 36 24.78 22.80 15.80
C ALA A 36 23.73 21.76 15.38
N PRO A 37 22.45 22.17 15.18
CA PRO A 37 21.46 21.25 14.67
C PRO A 37 22.01 20.62 13.39
N ALA A 38 21.94 19.31 13.33
CA ALA A 38 22.50 18.54 12.24
C ALA A 38 22.04 19.11 10.90
N GLN A 39 22.99 19.55 10.07
CA GLN A 39 22.75 20.15 8.73
C GLN A 39 22.23 19.13 7.70
N ASN A 40 21.75 17.95 8.13
CA ASN A 40 21.23 16.87 7.30
C ASN A 40 19.70 16.78 7.24
N ALA A 41 18.97 17.73 7.84
CA ALA A 41 17.50 17.66 7.89
C ALA A 41 16.79 17.82 6.53
N ASP A 42 17.50 18.31 5.50
CA ASP A 42 16.89 18.62 4.20
C ASP A 42 17.32 17.68 3.05
N ARG A 43 18.14 16.67 3.31
CA ARG A 43 18.49 15.71 2.26
C ARG A 43 17.38 14.68 2.11
N PRO A 44 16.78 14.52 0.92
CA PRO A 44 15.82 13.45 0.67
C PRO A 44 16.44 12.09 1.02
N LEU A 45 15.71 11.29 1.76
CA LEU A 45 16.07 9.91 2.04
C LEU A 45 15.65 9.04 0.85
N GLU A 46 16.38 7.96 0.62
CA GLU A 46 16.08 7.01 -0.44
C GLU A 46 15.96 5.60 0.17
N LEU A 47 15.01 4.82 -0.34
CA LEU A 47 14.94 3.39 -0.12
C LEU A 47 15.16 2.68 -1.45
N THR A 48 16.29 2.01 -1.58
CA THR A 48 16.59 1.22 -2.77
C THR A 48 16.19 -0.24 -2.56
N THR A 49 15.64 -0.84 -3.59
CA THR A 49 15.32 -2.27 -3.60
C THR A 49 16.31 -3.00 -4.49
N ASP A 50 17.04 -3.96 -3.94
CA ASP A 50 17.90 -4.87 -4.72
C ASP A 50 17.24 -6.26 -4.87
N SER A 51 15.96 -6.30 -5.11
CA SER A 51 15.20 -7.54 -5.03
C SER A 51 14.64 -7.99 -6.37
N GLY A 52 15.47 -8.65 -7.16
CA GLY A 52 15.01 -9.45 -8.31
C GLY A 52 14.57 -8.63 -9.52
N ALA A 53 13.71 -9.22 -10.37
CA ALA A 53 13.23 -8.52 -11.55
C ALA A 53 12.44 -7.27 -11.16
N PRO A 54 12.76 -6.10 -11.75
CA PRO A 54 12.09 -4.85 -11.42
C PRO A 54 10.57 -5.01 -11.52
N LEU A 55 9.82 -4.40 -10.60
CA LEU A 55 8.36 -4.38 -10.61
C LEU A 55 7.79 -3.99 -11.99
N GLU A 56 8.43 -3.06 -12.69
CA GLU A 56 8.09 -2.64 -14.04
C GLU A 56 8.15 -3.77 -15.09
N SER A 57 9.16 -4.65 -15.01
CA SER A 57 9.24 -5.81 -15.91
C SER A 57 8.06 -6.75 -15.70
N ARG A 58 7.74 -7.07 -14.45
CA ARG A 58 6.60 -7.93 -14.10
C ARG A 58 5.26 -7.32 -14.50
N ARG A 59 5.12 -6.00 -14.38
CA ARG A 59 3.96 -5.25 -14.89
C ARG A 59 3.79 -5.42 -16.39
N GLY A 60 4.88 -5.28 -17.15
CA GLY A 60 4.89 -5.47 -18.59
C GLY A 60 4.47 -6.89 -18.99
N GLU A 61 5.13 -7.89 -18.39
CA GLU A 61 4.86 -9.31 -18.65
C GLU A 61 3.41 -9.71 -18.36
N TRP A 62 2.87 -9.24 -17.23
CA TRP A 62 1.48 -9.51 -16.87
C TRP A 62 0.49 -8.85 -17.83
N ARG A 63 0.72 -7.57 -18.18
CA ARG A 63 -0.12 -6.84 -19.14
C ARG A 63 -0.18 -7.56 -20.49
N ASP A 64 0.96 -8.09 -20.96
CA ASP A 64 1.03 -8.80 -22.24
C ASP A 64 0.31 -10.16 -22.15
N ALA A 65 0.45 -10.89 -21.04
CA ALA A 65 -0.28 -12.12 -20.78
C ALA A 65 -1.80 -11.90 -20.69
N LEU A 66 -2.24 -10.83 -20.03
CA LEU A 66 -3.66 -10.45 -19.95
C LEU A 66 -4.21 -10.09 -21.34
N ARG A 67 -3.45 -9.36 -22.15
CA ARG A 67 -3.85 -9.04 -23.53
C ARG A 67 -4.01 -10.30 -24.36
N ALA A 68 -3.09 -11.26 -24.25
CA ALA A 68 -3.20 -12.54 -24.93
C ALA A 68 -4.42 -13.34 -24.48
N LEU A 69 -4.68 -13.41 -23.18
CA LEU A 69 -5.87 -14.06 -22.62
C LEU A 69 -7.16 -13.44 -23.16
N LEU A 70 -7.26 -12.11 -23.18
CA LEU A 70 -8.45 -11.39 -23.66
C LEU A 70 -8.60 -11.51 -25.19
N ALA A 71 -7.54 -11.68 -25.94
CA ALA A 71 -7.58 -11.88 -27.40
C ALA A 71 -8.03 -13.30 -27.80
N ALA A 72 -7.52 -14.32 -27.11
CA ALA A 72 -7.80 -15.72 -27.40
C ALA A 72 -7.85 -16.55 -26.09
N PRO A 73 -9.00 -16.56 -25.39
CA PRO A 73 -9.15 -17.30 -24.13
C PRO A 73 -9.05 -18.82 -24.36
N ASP A 74 -7.97 -19.44 -23.91
CA ASP A 74 -7.75 -20.86 -23.85
C ASP A 74 -7.07 -21.26 -22.52
N ALA A 75 -6.81 -22.54 -22.32
CA ALA A 75 -6.22 -23.03 -21.07
C ALA A 75 -4.80 -22.49 -20.85
N ASP A 76 -4.02 -22.36 -21.91
CA ASP A 76 -2.61 -21.92 -21.83
C ASP A 76 -2.50 -20.43 -21.56
N THR A 77 -3.32 -19.60 -22.22
CA THR A 77 -3.37 -18.15 -21.99
C THR A 77 -3.92 -17.85 -20.60
N LEU A 78 -4.91 -18.59 -20.10
CA LEU A 78 -5.44 -18.46 -18.73
C LEU A 78 -4.38 -18.83 -17.70
N ALA A 79 -3.72 -19.99 -17.85
CA ALA A 79 -2.64 -20.41 -16.95
C ALA A 79 -1.43 -19.44 -16.98
N THR A 80 -1.15 -18.85 -18.14
CA THR A 80 -0.07 -17.88 -18.28
C THR A 80 -0.44 -16.57 -17.57
N ALA A 81 -1.66 -16.07 -17.73
CA ALA A 81 -2.13 -14.89 -17.03
C ALA A 81 -2.10 -15.09 -15.50
N ASP A 82 -2.51 -16.27 -15.00
CA ASP A 82 -2.44 -16.58 -13.57
C ASP A 82 -0.98 -16.58 -13.06
N ARG A 83 -0.05 -17.23 -13.77
CA ARG A 83 1.36 -17.21 -13.37
C ARG A 83 1.93 -15.78 -13.34
N ARG A 84 1.66 -14.96 -14.39
CA ARG A 84 2.16 -13.59 -14.46
C ARG A 84 1.51 -12.67 -13.43
N TRP A 85 0.27 -12.95 -13.03
CA TRP A 85 -0.34 -12.27 -11.88
C TRP A 85 0.42 -12.59 -10.59
N ARG A 86 0.77 -13.84 -10.33
CA ARG A 86 1.58 -14.26 -9.16
C ARG A 86 2.95 -13.60 -9.17
N ASP A 87 3.64 -13.61 -10.30
CA ASP A 87 4.95 -12.97 -10.47
C ASP A 87 4.89 -11.47 -10.17
N LEU A 88 3.83 -10.79 -10.64
CA LEU A 88 3.60 -9.37 -10.38
C LEU A 88 3.23 -9.10 -8.92
N TYR A 89 2.39 -9.94 -8.32
CA TYR A 89 1.99 -9.78 -6.93
C TYR A 89 3.15 -10.04 -5.96
N ASP A 90 4.00 -11.02 -6.24
CA ASP A 90 5.25 -11.24 -5.50
C ASP A 90 6.18 -10.02 -5.62
N ALA A 91 6.39 -9.50 -6.82
CA ALA A 91 7.21 -8.31 -7.03
C ALA A 91 6.62 -7.08 -6.31
N PHE A 92 5.30 -6.88 -6.33
CA PHE A 92 4.64 -5.81 -5.57
C PHE A 92 4.93 -5.94 -4.06
N ASN A 93 4.81 -7.14 -3.49
CA ASN A 93 5.07 -7.36 -2.06
C ASN A 93 6.54 -7.16 -1.70
N ARG A 94 7.49 -7.51 -2.58
CA ARG A 94 8.93 -7.20 -2.39
C ARG A 94 9.22 -5.71 -2.36
N HIS A 95 8.44 -4.91 -3.09
CA HIS A 95 8.62 -3.46 -3.18
C HIS A 95 7.68 -2.70 -2.23
N TYR A 96 6.88 -3.40 -1.43
CA TYR A 96 5.79 -2.80 -0.65
C TYR A 96 6.27 -1.67 0.27
N LEU A 97 7.37 -1.86 1.00
CA LEU A 97 7.91 -0.83 1.91
C LEU A 97 8.27 0.46 1.16
N SER A 98 8.95 0.35 0.01
CA SER A 98 9.26 1.51 -0.82
C SER A 98 8.01 2.19 -1.37
N LEU A 99 7.02 1.41 -1.83
CA LEU A 99 5.75 1.93 -2.33
C LEU A 99 4.95 2.62 -1.22
N ALA A 100 4.94 2.05 -0.01
CA ALA A 100 4.33 2.66 1.16
C ALA A 100 5.02 3.99 1.53
N ALA A 101 6.36 4.03 1.50
CA ALA A 101 7.11 5.25 1.76
C ALA A 101 6.80 6.35 0.74
N GLN A 102 6.68 6.01 -0.54
CA GLN A 102 6.24 6.94 -1.59
C GLN A 102 4.78 7.36 -1.43
N ALA A 103 3.90 6.45 -0.99
CA ALA A 103 2.51 6.77 -0.68
C ALA A 103 2.41 7.78 0.46
N CYS A 104 3.18 7.57 1.54
CA CYS A 104 3.25 8.45 2.69
C CYS A 104 3.85 9.83 2.34
N ALA A 105 4.92 9.86 1.53
CA ALA A 105 5.57 11.10 1.13
C ALA A 105 4.66 12.01 0.28
N GLY A 106 3.81 11.41 -0.57
CA GLY A 106 2.98 12.14 -1.53
C GLY A 106 1.48 12.15 -1.20
N ASP A 107 1.07 11.76 0.01
CA ASP A 107 -0.35 11.61 0.41
C ASP A 107 -1.15 10.75 -0.60
N ARG A 108 -0.58 9.58 -0.95
CA ARG A 108 -1.15 8.65 -1.94
C ARG A 108 -1.54 7.29 -1.34
N GLN A 109 -2.02 7.27 -0.09
CA GLN A 109 -2.49 6.06 0.57
C GLN A 109 -3.66 5.41 -0.17
N ALA A 110 -4.59 6.20 -0.74
CA ALA A 110 -5.73 5.67 -1.47
C ALA A 110 -5.35 4.79 -2.68
N PRO A 111 -4.38 5.13 -3.56
CA PRO A 111 -3.84 4.18 -4.54
C PRO A 111 -3.25 2.92 -3.92
N LEU A 112 -2.44 3.02 -2.87
CA LEU A 112 -1.84 1.86 -2.20
C LEU A 112 -2.89 0.92 -1.62
N GLN A 113 -3.90 1.46 -0.92
CA GLN A 113 -5.01 0.70 -0.35
C GLN A 113 -5.84 -0.01 -1.41
N ARG A 114 -6.09 0.63 -2.57
CA ARG A 114 -6.83 -0.02 -3.67
C ARG A 114 -6.03 -1.12 -4.34
N LEU A 115 -4.71 -0.99 -4.46
CA LEU A 115 -3.87 -2.02 -5.07
C LEU A 115 -4.05 -3.36 -4.41
N ASP A 116 -4.11 -3.40 -3.09
CA ASP A 116 -4.17 -4.66 -2.37
C ASP A 116 -5.11 -4.59 -1.16
N ALA A 117 -6.38 -4.36 -1.45
CA ALA A 117 -7.47 -4.45 -0.49
C ALA A 117 -7.85 -5.91 -0.27
N TRP A 118 -7.94 -6.31 0.99
CA TRP A 118 -8.39 -7.62 1.47
C TRP A 118 -8.74 -7.53 2.98
N PRO A 119 -9.53 -8.47 3.54
CA PRO A 119 -10.21 -9.58 2.87
C PRO A 119 -11.34 -9.09 1.94
N LEU A 120 -11.85 -9.98 1.08
CA LEU A 120 -12.92 -9.63 0.15
C LEU A 120 -14.09 -10.62 0.18
N TYR A 121 -15.27 -10.14 -0.26
CA TYR A 121 -16.40 -11.00 -0.59
C TYR A 121 -16.33 -11.43 -2.06
N PRO A 122 -16.02 -12.71 -2.39
CA PRO A 122 -15.97 -13.15 -3.79
C PRO A 122 -17.29 -12.95 -4.52
N ALA A 123 -18.41 -13.17 -3.82
CA ALA A 123 -19.75 -12.94 -4.34
C ALA A 123 -20.06 -11.48 -4.68
N TYR A 124 -19.28 -10.54 -4.17
CA TYR A 124 -19.36 -9.13 -4.56
C TYR A 124 -18.78 -8.87 -5.94
N VAL A 125 -17.76 -9.62 -6.33
CA VAL A 125 -17.07 -9.47 -7.63
C VAL A 125 -17.79 -10.23 -8.73
N ASP A 126 -18.05 -11.53 -8.51
CA ASP A 126 -18.60 -12.44 -9.52
C ASP A 126 -19.46 -13.53 -8.87
N ALA A 127 -20.30 -14.18 -9.65
CA ALA A 127 -21.15 -15.29 -9.22
C ALA A 127 -20.33 -16.42 -8.59
N LEU A 128 -20.90 -16.98 -7.54
CA LEU A 128 -20.46 -18.24 -6.93
C LEU A 128 -21.53 -19.31 -7.10
N PRO A 129 -21.20 -20.62 -6.99
CA PRO A 129 -22.20 -21.69 -7.08
C PRO A 129 -23.37 -21.53 -6.10
N ALA A 130 -23.11 -21.01 -4.90
CA ALA A 130 -24.14 -20.74 -3.90
C ALA A 130 -24.94 -19.45 -4.17
N TRP A 131 -24.40 -18.52 -4.93
CA TRP A 131 -25.01 -17.22 -5.28
C TRP A 131 -24.81 -16.93 -6.78
N PRO A 132 -25.59 -17.58 -7.66
CA PRO A 132 -25.35 -17.55 -9.11
C PRO A 132 -25.64 -16.19 -9.77
N ASP A 133 -26.45 -15.35 -9.14
CA ASP A 133 -26.84 -14.04 -9.67
C ASP A 133 -26.13 -12.87 -8.94
N SER A 134 -25.11 -13.17 -8.13
CA SER A 134 -24.38 -12.16 -7.35
C SER A 134 -23.25 -11.51 -8.13
N GLY A 135 -22.77 -10.39 -7.61
CA GLY A 135 -21.54 -9.73 -8.03
C GLY A 135 -21.70 -8.68 -9.10
N ILE A 136 -20.73 -7.79 -9.15
CA ILE A 136 -20.62 -6.69 -10.14
C ILE A 136 -20.75 -7.20 -11.59
N VAL A 137 -20.21 -8.40 -11.86
CA VAL A 137 -20.27 -9.04 -13.17
C VAL A 137 -21.73 -9.32 -13.58
N ASN A 138 -22.60 -9.69 -12.63
CA ASN A 138 -23.98 -10.09 -12.87
C ASN A 138 -25.00 -8.97 -12.71
N ASP A 139 -24.60 -7.77 -12.33
CA ASP A 139 -25.49 -6.61 -12.20
C ASP A 139 -25.60 -5.83 -13.51
N PRO A 140 -26.64 -6.05 -14.36
CA PRO A 140 -26.79 -5.34 -15.62
C PRO A 140 -27.14 -3.86 -15.43
N ALA A 141 -27.64 -3.45 -14.25
CA ALA A 141 -27.95 -2.06 -13.95
C ALA A 141 -26.69 -1.22 -13.68
N LEU A 142 -25.60 -1.87 -13.27
CA LEU A 142 -24.33 -1.20 -13.09
C LEU A 142 -23.59 -1.07 -14.43
N GLU A 143 -23.49 0.16 -14.95
CA GLU A 143 -22.61 0.45 -16.08
C GLU A 143 -21.14 0.27 -15.66
N LEU A 144 -20.43 -0.61 -16.35
CA LEU A 144 -19.00 -0.87 -16.08
C LEU A 144 -18.13 0.25 -16.65
N SER A 145 -17.51 1.00 -15.76
CA SER A 145 -16.53 2.05 -16.06
C SER A 145 -15.52 2.16 -14.93
N ALA A 146 -14.36 2.76 -15.18
CA ALA A 146 -13.37 3.02 -14.14
C ALA A 146 -13.95 3.85 -12.97
N ALA A 147 -14.86 4.78 -13.27
CA ALA A 147 -15.52 5.60 -12.26
C ALA A 147 -16.51 4.80 -11.41
N SER A 148 -17.33 3.92 -12.04
CA SER A 148 -18.28 3.08 -11.30
C SER A 148 -17.56 2.08 -10.42
N LEU A 149 -16.49 1.40 -10.90
CA LEU A 149 -15.73 0.47 -10.10
C LEU A 149 -15.03 1.15 -8.90
N ARG A 150 -14.54 2.38 -9.06
CA ARG A 150 -14.03 3.16 -7.92
C ARG A 150 -15.10 3.50 -6.89
N ARG A 151 -16.35 3.75 -7.31
CA ARG A 151 -17.46 3.97 -6.37
C ARG A 151 -17.91 2.70 -5.66
N GLN A 152 -17.68 1.55 -6.27
CA GLN A 152 -18.00 0.23 -5.68
C GLN A 152 -16.95 -0.22 -4.67
N GLN A 153 -15.75 0.36 -4.68
CA GLN A 153 -14.68 0.00 -3.75
C GLN A 153 -15.03 0.43 -2.32
N GLY A 154 -15.31 -0.53 -1.41
CA GLY A 154 -15.66 -0.25 -0.01
C GLY A 154 -16.95 0.59 0.14
N ALA A 155 -17.93 0.41 -0.75
CA ALA A 155 -19.08 1.30 -0.82
C ALA A 155 -19.97 1.24 0.44
N THR A 156 -20.14 0.07 1.02
CA THR A 156 -20.94 -0.15 2.25
C THR A 156 -20.22 -1.01 3.30
N ALA A 157 -19.22 -1.80 2.90
CA ALA A 157 -18.44 -2.66 3.78
C ALA A 157 -17.00 -2.83 3.27
N ASP A 158 -16.05 -3.05 4.18
CA ASP A 158 -14.62 -3.19 3.85
C ASP A 158 -14.34 -4.36 2.89
N GLY A 159 -15.12 -5.45 2.99
CA GLY A 159 -15.01 -6.61 2.10
C GLY A 159 -15.56 -6.41 0.68
N GLU A 160 -16.18 -5.25 0.37
CA GLU A 160 -16.64 -4.89 -0.97
C GLU A 160 -15.48 -4.40 -1.85
N VAL A 161 -14.56 -5.30 -2.13
CA VAL A 161 -13.33 -5.00 -2.89
C VAL A 161 -13.59 -5.18 -4.37
N ALA A 162 -13.66 -4.06 -5.11
CA ALA A 162 -13.92 -4.02 -6.55
C ALA A 162 -12.65 -3.86 -7.40
N LEU A 163 -11.54 -3.38 -6.84
CA LEU A 163 -10.32 -3.01 -7.55
C LEU A 163 -9.07 -3.60 -6.87
N GLY A 164 -7.97 -3.63 -7.60
CA GLY A 164 -6.69 -4.11 -7.11
C GLY A 164 -6.39 -5.55 -7.49
N PHE A 165 -5.40 -6.13 -6.82
CA PHE A 165 -4.90 -7.47 -7.14
C PHE A 165 -5.95 -8.56 -6.92
N GLN A 166 -6.72 -8.50 -5.83
CA GLN A 166 -7.58 -9.60 -5.41
C GLN A 166 -8.80 -9.81 -6.34
N PRO A 167 -9.58 -8.80 -6.74
CA PRO A 167 -10.65 -8.97 -7.72
C PRO A 167 -10.13 -9.47 -9.07
N ILE A 168 -8.97 -8.99 -9.53
CA ILE A 168 -8.33 -9.48 -10.76
C ILE A 168 -8.03 -10.97 -10.64
N ARG A 169 -7.45 -11.41 -9.51
CA ARG A 169 -7.16 -12.82 -9.25
C ARG A 169 -8.43 -13.66 -9.32
N LEU A 170 -9.52 -13.17 -8.70
CA LEU A 170 -10.80 -13.85 -8.71
C LEU A 170 -11.38 -13.97 -10.12
N LEU A 171 -11.25 -12.93 -10.95
CA LEU A 171 -11.74 -12.92 -12.32
C LEU A 171 -10.97 -13.90 -13.24
N ILE A 172 -9.66 -14.09 -13.03
CA ILE A 172 -8.83 -14.99 -13.86
C ILE A 172 -8.75 -16.42 -13.34
N ALA A 173 -8.81 -16.63 -12.03
CA ALA A 173 -8.63 -17.95 -11.42
C ALA A 173 -9.90 -18.53 -10.79
N GLY A 174 -10.90 -17.68 -10.52
CA GLY A 174 -12.09 -18.08 -9.77
C GLY A 174 -11.88 -18.09 -8.26
N ALA A 175 -12.92 -18.42 -7.53
CA ALA A 175 -12.86 -18.65 -6.09
C ALA A 175 -12.41 -20.08 -5.77
N GLU A 176 -12.01 -20.33 -4.52
CA GLU A 176 -11.74 -21.68 -4.03
C GLU A 176 -12.99 -22.56 -4.17
N GLY A 177 -12.81 -23.76 -4.72
CA GLY A 177 -13.92 -24.67 -5.05
C GLY A 177 -14.72 -24.32 -6.33
N ALA A 178 -14.45 -23.18 -6.95
CA ALA A 178 -15.09 -22.74 -8.21
C ALA A 178 -14.06 -22.14 -9.19
N PRO A 179 -13.10 -22.96 -9.68
CA PRO A 179 -12.02 -22.47 -10.54
C PRO A 179 -12.55 -21.95 -11.88
N ARG A 180 -11.98 -20.83 -12.35
CA ARG A 180 -12.30 -20.25 -13.65
C ARG A 180 -11.81 -21.15 -14.78
N GLN A 181 -12.62 -21.26 -15.83
CA GLN A 181 -12.24 -21.91 -17.06
C GLN A 181 -12.13 -20.88 -18.20
N ALA A 182 -11.31 -21.17 -19.19
CA ALA A 182 -11.11 -20.26 -20.33
C ALA A 182 -12.42 -19.94 -21.07
N LYS A 183 -13.37 -20.89 -21.13
CA LYS A 183 -14.72 -20.67 -21.71
C LYS A 183 -15.50 -19.56 -21.02
N ASP A 184 -15.23 -19.28 -19.73
CA ASP A 184 -15.90 -18.24 -18.94
C ASP A 184 -15.45 -16.82 -19.33
N LEU A 185 -14.41 -16.73 -20.16
CA LEU A 185 -13.87 -15.49 -20.74
C LEU A 185 -14.06 -15.42 -22.26
N ARG A 186 -14.69 -16.40 -22.93
CA ARG A 186 -15.01 -16.35 -24.36
C ARG A 186 -16.31 -15.57 -24.55
N ALA A 187 -16.27 -14.48 -25.32
CA ALA A 187 -17.47 -13.67 -25.63
C ALA A 187 -18.44 -14.35 -26.60
N GLU A 188 -18.04 -15.47 -27.20
CA GLU A 188 -18.83 -16.23 -28.17
C GLU A 188 -19.88 -17.10 -27.51
N GLY A 189 -21.01 -17.32 -28.17
CA GLY A 189 -22.08 -18.23 -27.75
C GLY A 189 -23.45 -17.54 -27.62
N ASP A 190 -24.42 -18.29 -27.09
CA ASP A 190 -25.80 -17.84 -26.96
C ASP A 190 -26.00 -16.83 -25.82
N GLU A 191 -26.87 -15.85 -26.05
CA GLU A 191 -27.37 -14.97 -25.01
C GLU A 191 -28.24 -15.75 -23.97
N PRO A 192 -28.20 -15.41 -22.66
CA PRO A 192 -27.52 -14.26 -22.03
C PRO A 192 -26.06 -14.56 -21.59
N ALA A 193 -25.59 -15.79 -21.73
CA ALA A 193 -24.28 -16.20 -21.24
C ALA A 193 -23.11 -15.45 -21.93
N ALA A 194 -23.28 -15.10 -23.22
CA ALA A 194 -22.27 -14.32 -23.94
C ALA A 194 -22.13 -12.89 -23.35
N ALA A 195 -23.26 -12.24 -23.04
CA ALA A 195 -23.26 -10.91 -22.40
C ALA A 195 -22.56 -10.92 -21.03
N LEU A 196 -22.80 -11.96 -20.22
CA LEU A 196 -22.14 -12.13 -18.92
C LEU A 196 -20.62 -12.29 -19.07
N ARG A 197 -20.19 -13.11 -20.03
CA ARG A 197 -18.75 -13.29 -20.31
C ARG A 197 -18.11 -12.01 -20.80
N GLU A 198 -18.79 -11.23 -21.65
CA GLU A 198 -18.28 -9.92 -22.09
C GLU A 198 -18.20 -8.92 -20.95
N ARG A 199 -19.19 -8.89 -20.03
CA ARG A 199 -19.11 -8.05 -18.83
C ARG A 199 -17.91 -8.44 -17.96
N ARG A 200 -17.64 -9.73 -17.76
CA ARG A 200 -16.47 -10.21 -17.01
C ARG A 200 -15.15 -9.74 -17.64
N ARG A 201 -15.04 -9.83 -18.97
CA ARG A 201 -13.87 -9.35 -19.74
C ARG A 201 -13.70 -7.83 -19.59
N THR A 202 -14.78 -7.09 -19.71
CA THR A 202 -14.80 -5.62 -19.55
C THR A 202 -14.34 -5.24 -18.14
N TYR A 203 -14.89 -5.90 -17.13
CA TYR A 203 -14.48 -5.66 -15.74
C TYR A 203 -13.00 -5.99 -15.53
N LEU A 204 -12.54 -7.16 -15.96
CA LEU A 204 -11.13 -7.55 -15.86
C LEU A 204 -10.20 -6.53 -16.52
N LYS A 205 -10.55 -6.04 -17.70
CA LYS A 205 -9.79 -4.99 -18.38
C LYS A 205 -9.76 -3.69 -17.57
N LEU A 206 -10.91 -3.21 -17.10
CA LEU A 206 -11.00 -1.96 -16.34
C LEU A 206 -10.26 -2.04 -15.01
N ALA A 207 -10.36 -3.17 -14.30
CA ALA A 207 -9.63 -3.41 -13.05
C ALA A 207 -8.11 -3.44 -13.28
N ALA A 208 -7.67 -4.06 -14.37
CA ALA A 208 -6.27 -4.09 -14.77
C ALA A 208 -5.73 -2.71 -15.15
N ASP A 209 -6.49 -1.94 -15.93
CA ASP A 209 -6.14 -0.56 -16.29
C ASP A 209 -6.02 0.32 -15.03
N GLN A 210 -6.92 0.14 -14.03
CA GLN A 210 -6.86 0.86 -12.75
C GLN A 210 -5.66 0.43 -11.91
N LEU A 211 -5.34 -0.88 -11.86
CA LEU A 211 -4.15 -1.39 -11.18
C LEU A 211 -2.87 -0.71 -11.73
N GLN A 212 -2.77 -0.59 -13.06
CA GLN A 212 -1.64 0.10 -13.70
C GLN A 212 -1.60 1.59 -13.34
N ALA A 213 -2.75 2.25 -13.29
CA ALA A 213 -2.84 3.66 -12.91
C ALA A 213 -2.42 3.90 -11.45
N ASP A 214 -2.83 3.02 -10.54
CA ASP A 214 -2.48 3.10 -9.12
C ASP A 214 -0.99 2.82 -8.89
N LEU A 215 -0.41 1.82 -9.56
CA LEU A 215 1.04 1.59 -9.53
C LEU A 215 1.83 2.78 -10.09
N ASN A 216 1.37 3.40 -11.19
CA ASN A 216 2.00 4.61 -11.72
C ASN A 216 1.90 5.81 -10.77
N ALA A 217 0.80 5.92 -10.01
CA ALA A 217 0.65 6.99 -9.03
C ALA A 217 1.65 6.88 -7.87
N LEU A 218 2.06 5.65 -7.52
CA LEU A 218 3.05 5.38 -6.48
C LEU A 218 4.49 5.47 -6.98
N HIS A 219 4.72 5.32 -8.29
CA HIS A 219 6.05 5.36 -8.89
C HIS A 219 6.46 6.82 -9.18
N ARG A 220 6.57 7.63 -8.12
CA ARG A 220 7.03 9.02 -8.17
C ARG A 220 8.18 9.19 -7.19
N ASP A 221 9.16 9.98 -7.61
CA ASP A 221 10.31 10.34 -6.79
C ASP A 221 9.99 11.67 -6.07
N ASP A 222 9.25 11.58 -4.96
CA ASP A 222 8.86 12.76 -4.18
C ASP A 222 9.85 13.07 -3.05
N GLY A 223 10.97 12.37 -2.97
CA GLY A 223 11.92 12.47 -1.87
C GLY A 223 11.31 11.99 -0.53
N LEU A 224 11.96 11.06 0.12
CA LEU A 224 11.47 10.51 1.39
C LEU A 224 11.95 11.38 2.57
N SER A 225 11.11 11.48 3.58
CA SER A 225 11.42 12.09 4.89
C SER A 225 11.41 11.02 5.98
N LEU A 226 11.94 11.35 7.14
CA LEU A 226 11.84 10.48 8.31
C LEU A 226 10.38 10.13 8.65
N THR A 227 9.48 11.12 8.55
CA THR A 227 8.04 10.92 8.77
C THR A 227 7.45 9.95 7.75
N SER A 228 7.80 10.05 6.45
CA SER A 228 7.29 9.13 5.44
C SER A 228 7.83 7.71 5.58
N LEU A 229 9.08 7.55 6.04
CA LEU A 229 9.64 6.24 6.37
C LEU A 229 8.94 5.59 7.56
N ARG A 230 8.72 6.35 8.61
CA ARG A 230 7.98 5.87 9.77
C ARG A 230 6.56 5.45 9.41
N CYS A 231 5.82 6.30 8.69
CA CYS A 231 4.49 5.98 8.18
C CYS A 231 4.49 4.69 7.33
N ALA A 232 5.53 4.44 6.54
CA ALA A 232 5.64 3.22 5.74
C ALA A 232 5.84 1.97 6.61
N LEU A 233 6.65 2.07 7.67
CA LEU A 233 6.85 0.98 8.63
C LEU A 233 5.55 0.66 9.37
N GLU A 234 4.83 1.67 9.84
CA GLU A 234 3.52 1.53 10.49
C GLU A 234 2.50 0.90 9.53
N THR A 235 2.44 1.37 8.28
CA THR A 235 1.57 0.80 7.24
C THR A 235 1.86 -0.67 6.98
N LEU A 236 3.14 -1.07 6.99
CA LEU A 236 3.54 -2.47 6.82
C LEU A 236 3.19 -3.29 8.06
N ASP A 237 3.44 -2.78 9.26
CA ASP A 237 3.13 -3.44 10.53
C ASP A 237 1.63 -3.72 10.67
N ASP A 238 0.79 -2.71 10.44
CA ASP A 238 -0.67 -2.84 10.43
C ASP A 238 -1.14 -3.92 9.45
N ARG A 239 -0.52 -3.97 8.27
CA ARG A 239 -0.85 -4.96 7.25
C ARG A 239 -0.49 -6.37 7.68
N LEU A 240 0.68 -6.59 8.27
CA LEU A 240 1.11 -7.90 8.79
C LEU A 240 0.26 -8.33 9.99
N ALA A 241 -0.10 -7.39 10.87
CA ALA A 241 -1.00 -7.65 11.99
C ALA A 241 -2.42 -8.04 11.52
N ALA A 242 -2.95 -7.36 10.51
CA ALA A 242 -4.23 -7.71 9.88
C ALA A 242 -4.22 -9.12 9.27
N LEU A 243 -3.11 -9.51 8.61
CA LEU A 243 -2.93 -10.86 8.06
C LEU A 243 -2.93 -11.92 9.16
N GLN A 244 -2.22 -11.69 10.27
CA GLN A 244 -2.21 -12.59 11.43
C GLN A 244 -3.59 -12.72 12.05
N THR A 245 -4.32 -11.61 12.22
CA THR A 245 -5.69 -11.60 12.75
C THR A 245 -6.61 -12.43 11.86
N HIS A 246 -6.54 -12.27 10.54
CA HIS A 246 -7.33 -13.06 9.60
C HIS A 246 -7.04 -14.56 9.71
N ARG A 247 -5.79 -14.96 9.88
CA ARG A 247 -5.40 -16.37 10.05
C ARG A 247 -5.86 -17.00 11.36
N GLN A 248 -5.90 -16.19 12.42
CA GLN A 248 -6.31 -16.66 13.75
C GLN A 248 -7.83 -16.69 13.93
N ALA A 249 -8.58 -16.07 13.04
CA ALA A 249 -10.04 -16.09 13.08
C ALA A 249 -10.55 -17.52 12.96
N THR A 250 -11.16 -18.03 14.03
CA THR A 250 -11.73 -19.40 14.11
C THR A 250 -12.98 -19.57 13.26
N ALA A 251 -13.63 -18.45 12.90
CA ALA A 251 -14.71 -18.37 11.93
C ALA A 251 -14.53 -17.03 11.20
N PRO A 252 -13.99 -17.00 9.96
CA PRO A 252 -14.05 -15.79 9.17
C PRO A 252 -15.53 -15.38 9.05
N GLU A 253 -15.80 -14.08 9.09
CA GLU A 253 -17.15 -13.58 8.80
C GLU A 253 -17.65 -14.24 7.51
N GLU A 254 -18.90 -14.71 7.51
CA GLU A 254 -19.43 -15.52 6.40
C GLU A 254 -19.15 -14.82 5.05
N GLY A 255 -18.34 -15.48 4.22
CA GLY A 255 -18.04 -15.04 2.87
C GLY A 255 -16.78 -14.16 2.70
N LEU A 256 -16.16 -13.65 3.79
CA LEU A 256 -14.89 -12.93 3.71
C LEU A 256 -13.71 -13.89 3.58
N TYR A 257 -12.83 -13.68 2.61
CA TYR A 257 -11.61 -14.46 2.50
C TYR A 257 -10.46 -13.69 1.82
N ILE A 258 -9.25 -14.18 2.02
CA ILE A 258 -8.07 -13.82 1.24
C ILE A 258 -7.70 -15.05 0.41
N PRO A 259 -7.50 -14.96 -0.91
CA PRO A 259 -7.06 -16.10 -1.71
C PRO A 259 -5.82 -16.75 -1.11
N SER A 260 -5.79 -18.08 -0.96
CA SER A 260 -4.69 -18.82 -0.32
C SER A 260 -3.33 -18.51 -0.93
N VAL A 261 -3.27 -18.37 -2.27
CA VAL A 261 -2.05 -17.97 -2.98
C VAL A 261 -1.58 -16.56 -2.59
N SER A 262 -2.51 -15.65 -2.27
CA SER A 262 -2.16 -14.30 -1.83
C SER A 262 -1.58 -14.32 -0.42
N VAL A 263 -2.16 -15.12 0.47
CA VAL A 263 -1.63 -15.36 1.83
C VAL A 263 -0.21 -15.92 1.75
N GLU A 264 0.00 -16.96 0.93
CA GLU A 264 1.31 -17.59 0.75
C GLU A 264 2.38 -16.58 0.29
N ILE A 265 2.06 -15.75 -0.70
CA ILE A 265 2.98 -14.72 -1.20
C ILE A 265 3.23 -13.65 -0.13
N LEU A 266 2.20 -13.16 0.54
CA LEU A 266 2.33 -12.17 1.61
C LEU A 266 3.27 -12.65 2.72
N GLU A 267 3.07 -13.85 3.21
CA GLU A 267 3.84 -14.42 4.32
C GLU A 267 5.29 -14.72 3.95
N SER A 268 5.50 -15.30 2.77
CA SER A 268 6.84 -15.71 2.35
C SER A 268 7.71 -14.55 1.86
N THR A 269 7.10 -13.46 1.38
CA THR A 269 7.83 -12.43 0.66
C THR A 269 7.95 -11.13 1.46
N GLN A 270 6.84 -10.63 2.02
CA GLN A 270 6.78 -9.24 2.47
C GLN A 270 7.68 -8.93 3.67
N PRO A 271 7.66 -9.68 4.78
CA PRO A 271 8.52 -9.39 5.92
C PRO A 271 10.01 -9.52 5.56
N ALA A 272 10.39 -10.60 4.88
CA ALA A 272 11.76 -10.86 4.51
C ALA A 272 12.32 -9.80 3.54
N ALA A 273 11.51 -9.37 2.56
CA ALA A 273 11.91 -8.32 1.63
C ALA A 273 12.08 -6.95 2.31
N ALA A 274 11.20 -6.61 3.26
CA ALA A 274 11.31 -5.37 4.03
C ALA A 274 12.57 -5.36 4.91
N LEU A 275 12.86 -6.45 5.62
CA LEU A 275 14.08 -6.58 6.42
C LEU A 275 15.34 -6.50 5.55
N ALA A 276 15.35 -7.20 4.41
CA ALA A 276 16.46 -7.14 3.46
C ALA A 276 16.67 -5.71 2.93
N GLN A 277 15.59 -5.00 2.61
CA GLN A 277 15.65 -3.62 2.16
C GLN A 277 16.21 -2.70 3.24
N LEU A 278 15.73 -2.80 4.48
CA LEU A 278 16.21 -1.99 5.60
C LEU A 278 17.67 -2.29 5.95
N SER A 279 18.13 -3.53 5.77
CA SER A 279 19.49 -3.98 6.07
C SER A 279 20.50 -3.67 4.96
N ALA A 280 20.06 -3.29 3.75
CA ALA A 280 20.93 -3.01 2.63
C ALA A 280 21.85 -1.81 2.91
N ASP A 281 23.14 -1.92 2.56
CA ASP A 281 24.14 -0.84 2.77
C ASP A 281 23.73 0.47 2.08
N ALA A 282 23.11 0.35 0.90
CA ALA A 282 22.59 1.50 0.14
C ALA A 282 21.54 2.34 0.90
N ASN A 283 20.93 1.78 1.95
CA ASN A 283 19.91 2.44 2.78
C ASN A 283 20.45 2.99 4.10
N GLY A 284 21.76 3.15 4.23
CA GLY A 284 22.42 3.62 5.46
C GLY A 284 21.91 4.98 5.96
N ASP A 285 21.62 5.91 5.04
CA ASP A 285 21.08 7.23 5.39
C ASP A 285 19.66 7.11 6.00
N ALA A 286 18.81 6.21 5.48
CA ALA A 286 17.46 5.96 5.99
C ALA A 286 17.52 5.32 7.39
N ARG A 287 18.41 4.34 7.61
CA ARG A 287 18.61 3.72 8.93
C ARG A 287 19.11 4.74 9.97
N ALA A 288 20.13 5.51 9.61
CA ALA A 288 20.67 6.55 10.49
C ALA A 288 19.62 7.62 10.84
N ALA A 289 18.77 7.98 9.90
CA ALA A 289 17.66 8.91 10.17
C ALA A 289 16.63 8.31 11.12
N LEU A 290 16.26 7.04 10.95
CA LEU A 290 15.34 6.33 11.85
C LEU A 290 15.92 6.21 13.25
N GLU A 291 17.19 5.80 13.40
CA GLU A 291 17.86 5.72 14.72
C GLU A 291 17.97 7.08 15.40
N SER A 292 18.31 8.14 14.63
CA SER A 292 18.41 9.51 15.17
C SER A 292 17.07 10.09 15.62
N GLY A 293 16.00 9.82 14.88
CA GLY A 293 14.65 10.30 15.18
C GLY A 293 13.94 9.46 16.23
N TYR A 294 14.18 8.16 16.24
CA TYR A 294 13.52 7.18 17.09
C TYR A 294 14.56 6.16 17.60
N PRO A 295 15.23 6.44 18.73
CA PRO A 295 16.32 5.62 19.25
C PRO A 295 15.94 4.16 19.46
N GLY A 296 16.87 3.24 19.19
CA GLY A 296 16.68 1.79 19.33
C GLY A 296 16.20 1.09 18.05
N PHE A 297 16.04 1.82 16.94
CA PHE A 297 15.67 1.23 15.65
C PHE A 297 16.71 0.22 15.16
N GLU A 298 18.01 0.57 15.23
CA GLU A 298 19.08 -0.31 14.77
C GLU A 298 19.12 -1.63 15.58
N ALA A 299 18.91 -1.55 16.89
CA ALA A 299 18.86 -2.75 17.74
C ALA A 299 17.63 -3.63 17.41
N ALA A 300 16.47 -3.02 17.12
CA ALA A 300 15.28 -3.75 16.69
C ALA A 300 15.47 -4.39 15.32
N LEU A 301 16.13 -3.69 14.39
CA LEU A 301 16.43 -4.22 13.04
C LEU A 301 17.40 -5.42 13.13
N ASP A 302 18.48 -5.34 13.92
CA ASP A 302 19.43 -6.43 14.10
C ASP A 302 18.73 -7.66 14.68
N GLN A 303 17.90 -7.50 15.71
CA GLN A 303 17.10 -8.59 16.28
C GLN A 303 16.12 -9.19 15.27
N ALA A 304 15.44 -8.35 14.47
CA ALA A 304 14.51 -8.80 13.46
C ALA A 304 15.20 -9.63 12.36
N VAL A 305 16.38 -9.21 11.93
CA VAL A 305 17.22 -9.92 10.94
C VAL A 305 17.71 -11.24 11.49
N GLU A 306 18.23 -11.27 12.73
CA GLU A 306 18.71 -12.50 13.39
C GLU A 306 17.56 -13.50 13.60
N ALA A 307 16.39 -13.02 13.99
CA ALA A 307 15.20 -13.85 14.20
C ALA A 307 14.46 -14.23 12.91
N GLU A 308 14.85 -13.68 11.76
CA GLU A 308 14.09 -13.77 10.49
C GLU A 308 12.60 -13.42 10.68
N SER A 309 12.31 -12.40 11.51
CA SER A 309 10.97 -12.06 11.97
C SER A 309 10.75 -10.55 12.02
N TRP A 310 9.57 -10.11 11.63
CA TRP A 310 9.17 -8.71 11.75
C TRP A 310 8.87 -8.26 13.19
N ALA A 311 8.61 -9.19 14.12
CA ALA A 311 8.11 -8.88 15.46
C ALA A 311 8.95 -7.82 16.23
N PRO A 312 10.30 -7.84 16.23
CA PRO A 312 11.09 -6.81 16.93
C PRO A 312 10.85 -5.38 16.37
N ILE A 313 10.60 -5.25 15.06
CA ILE A 313 10.25 -3.95 14.46
C ILE A 313 8.86 -3.51 14.92
N GLY A 314 7.89 -4.42 14.93
CA GLY A 314 6.54 -4.13 15.44
C GLY A 314 6.56 -3.70 16.91
N GLU A 315 7.28 -4.40 17.77
CA GLU A 315 7.46 -4.02 19.19
C GLU A 315 8.11 -2.64 19.34
N TRP A 316 9.13 -2.36 18.54
CA TRP A 316 9.77 -1.05 18.53
C TRP A 316 8.81 0.05 18.06
N LEU A 317 8.01 -0.19 17.00
CA LEU A 317 6.98 0.76 16.54
C LEU A 317 5.97 1.07 17.63
N HIS A 318 5.44 0.05 18.32
CA HIS A 318 4.50 0.22 19.43
C HIS A 318 5.10 0.97 20.63
N ALA A 319 6.39 0.78 20.90
CA ALA A 319 7.08 1.50 21.99
C ALA A 319 7.30 2.99 21.69
N HIS A 320 7.26 3.40 20.42
CA HIS A 320 7.44 4.77 19.95
C HIS A 320 6.17 5.35 19.30
N GLY A 321 5.03 4.65 19.39
CA GLY A 321 3.72 5.15 19.05
C GLY A 321 3.26 6.20 20.09
N ASP A 322 2.59 7.26 19.65
CA ASP A 322 2.03 8.30 20.55
C ASP A 322 0.87 7.75 21.39
#